data_29a8baf6e9fe77482313fc8811a2923a
#
_entry.id   29a8baf6e9fe77482313fc8811a2923a
#
_cell.length_a   1.000
_cell.length_b   1.000
_cell.length_c   1.000
_cell.angle_alpha   90.00
_cell.angle_beta   90.00
_cell.angle_gamma   90.00
#
_symmetry.space_group_name_H-M   'P 1'
#
loop_
_entity.id
_entity.type
_entity.pdbx_description
1 polymer ?
#
loop_
_entity_poly.entity_id
_entity_poly.type
_entity_poly.pdbx_seq_one_letter_code
_entity_poly.pdbx_strand_id
1 'polypeptide(L)'
;SSGREAVAVEATSTHNVYLTPVNQELPETHPFNRQVLSSKGLLADDQIPPNSPLRELYEAPSFREFLCSVLGIREIHPYDDKLSSINIHFAQEGKELGWHFDNSSFAVTMLLQAPEAGGEFEYVPEVRDAETGEMGFDQVDQILSGKFPVQKLLFDPGDLVLFRGRNSIHRVTPTEGKITRMLVVFAFNDQPGIG
;
A
#
# COMPACT_ATOMS: atom_id res chain seq x y z
N SER A 1 35.90 -0.85 1.26
CA SER A 1 34.52 -0.80 0.72
C SER A 1 33.67 -0.02 1.70
N SER A 2 33.40 1.24 1.38
CA SER A 2 32.44 2.06 2.12
C SER A 2 31.05 1.50 1.83
N GLY A 3 30.52 0.68 2.74
CA GLY A 3 29.11 0.32 2.71
C GLY A 3 28.30 1.61 2.87
N ARG A 4 27.54 2.00 1.86
CA ARG A 4 26.49 3.00 2.04
C ARG A 4 25.48 2.37 2.99
N GLU A 5 25.33 2.96 4.17
CA GLU A 5 24.19 2.63 5.02
C GLU A 5 22.91 3.00 4.25
N ALA A 6 21.97 2.07 4.19
CA ALA A 6 20.66 2.33 3.61
C ALA A 6 19.99 3.43 4.45
N VAL A 7 19.73 4.58 3.85
CA VAL A 7 19.06 5.70 4.50
C VAL A 7 17.58 5.56 4.27
N ALA A 8 16.90 5.05 5.29
CA ALA A 8 15.44 5.00 5.27
C ALA A 8 14.87 6.42 5.37
N VAL A 9 13.94 6.75 4.49
CA VAL A 9 13.21 8.02 4.53
C VAL A 9 11.93 7.82 5.33
N GLU A 10 11.85 8.46 6.50
CA GLU A 10 10.61 8.52 7.27
C GLU A 10 9.79 9.74 6.84
N ALA A 11 8.51 9.54 6.60
CA ALA A 11 7.58 10.60 6.26
C ALA A 11 6.32 10.48 7.11
N THR A 12 5.88 11.64 7.64
CA THR A 12 4.58 11.79 8.28
C THR A 12 3.80 12.83 7.49
N SER A 13 2.61 12.47 7.05
CA SER A 13 1.75 13.35 6.27
C SER A 13 0.28 13.15 6.62
N THR A 14 -0.51 14.19 6.36
CA THR A 14 -1.97 14.06 6.33
C THR A 14 -2.45 14.10 4.88
N HIS A 15 -3.49 13.35 4.60
CA HIS A 15 -4.10 13.26 3.27
C HIS A 15 -5.58 12.90 3.41
N ASN A 16 -6.37 13.15 2.39
CA ASN A 16 -7.70 12.57 2.31
C ASN A 16 -7.63 11.11 1.82
N VAL A 17 -8.71 10.39 1.95
CA VAL A 17 -8.75 8.96 1.56
C VAL A 17 -8.62 8.74 0.05
N TYR A 18 -8.89 9.76 -0.76
CA TYR A 18 -8.81 9.69 -2.22
C TYR A 18 -7.42 10.02 -2.77
N LEU A 19 -6.49 10.44 -1.90
CA LEU A 19 -5.13 10.85 -2.25
C LEU A 19 -5.09 11.98 -3.30
N THR A 20 -6.02 12.91 -3.17
CA THR A 20 -6.19 14.06 -4.08
C THR A 20 -6.07 15.37 -3.32
N PRO A 21 -5.83 16.50 -4.00
CA PRO A 21 -5.92 17.81 -3.37
C PRO A 21 -7.29 18.05 -2.74
N VAL A 22 -7.31 18.87 -1.68
CA VAL A 22 -8.54 19.32 -1.02
C VAL A 22 -9.42 20.08 -2.02
N ASN A 23 -10.72 19.78 -2.01
CA ASN A 23 -11.70 20.56 -2.76
C ASN A 23 -12.16 21.76 -1.92
N GLN A 24 -11.77 22.96 -2.33
CA GLN A 24 -12.08 24.20 -1.61
C GLN A 24 -13.56 24.58 -1.62
N GLU A 25 -14.36 23.99 -2.48
CA GLU A 25 -15.81 24.20 -2.54
C GLU A 25 -16.59 23.38 -1.49
N LEU A 26 -15.91 22.41 -0.86
CA LEU A 26 -16.48 21.54 0.16
C LEU A 26 -15.91 21.88 1.54
N PRO A 27 -16.70 21.74 2.62
CA PRO A 27 -16.17 21.97 3.97
C PRO A 27 -15.10 20.92 4.34
N GLU A 28 -14.24 21.24 5.29
CA GLU A 28 -13.20 20.34 5.80
C GLU A 28 -13.78 19.05 6.40
N THR A 29 -15.01 19.12 6.92
CA THR A 29 -15.73 17.96 7.49
C THR A 29 -16.34 17.04 6.43
N HIS A 30 -16.38 17.48 5.17
CA HIS A 30 -16.91 16.63 4.09
C HIS A 30 -16.01 15.40 3.91
N PRO A 31 -16.57 14.19 3.68
CA PRO A 31 -15.79 12.95 3.52
C PRO A 31 -14.66 13.05 2.49
N PHE A 32 -14.85 13.81 1.43
CA PHE A 32 -13.80 14.09 0.43
C PHE A 32 -12.58 14.80 1.01
N ASN A 33 -12.79 15.73 1.96
CA ASN A 33 -11.72 16.60 2.48
C ASN A 33 -11.16 16.12 3.82
N ARG A 34 -11.84 15.21 4.53
CA ARG A 34 -11.37 14.75 5.85
C ARG A 34 -9.96 14.18 5.75
N GLN A 35 -9.09 14.70 6.62
CA GLN A 35 -7.69 14.30 6.64
C GLN A 35 -7.46 13.12 7.59
N VAL A 36 -6.63 12.21 7.17
CA VAL A 36 -6.13 11.09 7.96
C VAL A 36 -4.60 11.14 8.00
N LEU A 37 -4.03 10.55 9.04
CA LEU A 37 -2.59 10.51 9.24
C LEU A 37 -2.00 9.26 8.60
N SER A 38 -0.86 9.43 7.93
CA SER A 38 0.02 8.34 7.53
C SER A 38 1.45 8.66 7.95
N SER A 39 2.10 7.69 8.56
CA SER A 39 3.49 7.81 9.00
C SER A 39 4.20 6.48 8.78
N LYS A 40 5.15 6.45 7.86
CA LYS A 40 5.91 5.24 7.52
C LYS A 40 7.30 5.60 7.08
N GLY A 41 8.20 4.64 7.17
CA GLY A 41 9.48 4.71 6.48
C GLY A 41 9.44 3.94 5.16
N LEU A 42 10.30 4.34 4.25
CA LEU A 42 10.45 3.76 2.92
C LEU A 42 11.92 3.51 2.61
N LEU A 43 12.22 2.30 2.16
CA LEU A 43 13.45 1.94 1.45
C LEU A 43 13.09 1.75 -0.02
N ALA A 44 13.66 2.60 -0.87
CA ALA A 44 13.44 2.53 -2.32
C ALA A 44 14.30 1.43 -2.96
N ASP A 45 13.97 1.06 -4.18
CA ASP A 45 14.61 -0.01 -4.95
C ASP A 45 16.13 0.14 -5.06
N ASP A 46 16.66 1.35 -5.25
CA ASP A 46 18.08 1.62 -5.36
C ASP A 46 18.89 1.29 -4.08
N GLN A 47 18.21 1.14 -2.95
CA GLN A 47 18.79 0.75 -1.67
C GLN A 47 18.71 -0.77 -1.41
N ILE A 48 17.99 -1.51 -2.27
CA ILE A 48 17.89 -2.97 -2.20
C ILE A 48 19.09 -3.58 -2.93
N PRO A 49 19.91 -4.43 -2.27
CA PRO A 49 21.08 -5.02 -2.90
C PRO A 49 20.75 -5.75 -4.20
N PRO A 50 21.62 -5.70 -5.22
CA PRO A 50 21.40 -6.38 -6.51
C PRO A 50 21.19 -7.89 -6.39
N ASN A 51 21.78 -8.51 -5.37
CA ASN A 51 21.69 -9.94 -5.08
C ASN A 51 20.62 -10.27 -4.03
N SER A 52 19.68 -9.35 -3.78
CA SER A 52 18.57 -9.60 -2.86
C SER A 52 17.61 -10.66 -3.42
N PRO A 53 17.15 -11.61 -2.59
CA PRO A 53 16.07 -12.54 -2.97
C PRO A 53 14.79 -11.86 -3.44
N LEU A 54 14.51 -10.64 -2.97
CA LEU A 54 13.34 -9.86 -3.41
C LEU A 54 13.47 -9.45 -4.87
N ARG A 55 14.66 -9.09 -5.31
CA ARG A 55 14.93 -8.74 -6.70
C ARG A 55 14.86 -9.98 -7.59
N GLU A 56 15.44 -11.08 -7.15
CA GLU A 56 15.36 -12.37 -7.86
C GLU A 56 13.89 -12.80 -8.04
N LEU A 57 13.07 -12.69 -7.00
CA LEU A 57 11.64 -12.96 -7.08
C LEU A 57 10.92 -12.03 -8.06
N TYR A 58 11.17 -10.71 -7.96
CA TYR A 58 10.53 -9.72 -8.82
C TYR A 58 10.83 -9.94 -10.30
N GLU A 59 12.06 -10.33 -10.63
CA GLU A 59 12.53 -10.55 -12.00
C GLU A 59 12.14 -11.92 -12.56
N ALA A 60 11.73 -12.87 -11.70
CA ALA A 60 11.39 -14.22 -12.12
C ALA A 60 10.17 -14.27 -13.06
N PRO A 61 10.28 -14.81 -14.28
CA PRO A 61 9.15 -14.94 -15.19
C PRO A 61 8.00 -15.75 -14.59
N SER A 62 8.31 -16.82 -13.85
CA SER A 62 7.32 -17.67 -13.18
C SER A 62 6.48 -16.92 -12.14
N PHE A 63 7.06 -15.92 -11.48
CA PHE A 63 6.33 -15.07 -10.54
C PHE A 63 5.30 -14.20 -11.28
N ARG A 64 5.69 -13.58 -12.39
CA ARG A 64 4.76 -12.80 -13.22
C ARG A 64 3.65 -13.66 -13.83
N GLU A 65 3.98 -14.85 -14.32
CA GLU A 65 2.99 -15.81 -14.85
C GLU A 65 1.97 -16.21 -13.77
N PHE A 66 2.45 -16.49 -12.55
CA PHE A 66 1.59 -16.76 -11.41
C PHE A 66 0.66 -15.58 -11.11
N LEU A 67 1.19 -14.35 -11.02
CA LEU A 67 0.38 -13.16 -10.76
C LEU A 67 -0.67 -12.94 -11.85
N CYS A 68 -0.31 -13.09 -13.11
CA CYS A 68 -1.25 -13.00 -14.23
C CYS A 68 -2.38 -14.01 -14.11
N SER A 69 -2.05 -15.25 -13.76
CA SER A 69 -3.04 -16.33 -13.57
C SER A 69 -4.03 -15.99 -12.44
N VAL A 70 -3.53 -15.55 -11.31
CA VAL A 70 -4.38 -15.21 -10.14
C VAL A 70 -5.23 -13.96 -10.37
N LEU A 71 -4.65 -12.94 -11.01
CA LEU A 71 -5.34 -11.67 -11.29
C LEU A 71 -6.31 -11.76 -12.46
N GLY A 72 -6.22 -12.82 -13.28
CA GLY A 72 -7.04 -12.97 -14.48
C GLY A 72 -6.68 -11.96 -15.59
N ILE A 73 -5.41 -11.54 -15.66
CA ILE A 73 -4.89 -10.63 -16.67
C ILE A 73 -3.90 -11.34 -17.59
N ARG A 74 -3.72 -10.81 -18.80
CA ARG A 74 -2.94 -11.49 -19.83
C ARG A 74 -1.43 -11.39 -19.58
N GLU A 75 -0.98 -10.21 -19.17
CA GLU A 75 0.44 -9.91 -18.93
C GLU A 75 0.60 -8.77 -17.93
N ILE A 76 1.73 -8.74 -17.24
CA ILE A 76 2.20 -7.63 -16.42
C ILE A 76 3.66 -7.36 -16.73
N HIS A 77 4.05 -6.11 -16.56
CA HIS A 77 5.40 -5.64 -16.87
C HIS A 77 6.02 -5.00 -15.62
N PRO A 78 7.34 -5.18 -15.40
CA PRO A 78 8.05 -4.42 -14.40
C PRO A 78 7.91 -2.92 -14.66
N TYR A 79 7.98 -2.11 -13.59
CA TYR A 79 8.10 -0.66 -13.73
C TYR A 79 9.42 -0.31 -14.43
N ASP A 80 9.36 0.62 -15.39
CA ASP A 80 10.55 1.18 -16.02
C ASP A 80 11.35 2.08 -15.08
N ASP A 81 10.66 2.71 -14.11
CA ASP A 81 11.32 3.43 -13.04
C ASP A 81 11.90 2.44 -12.03
N LYS A 82 13.22 2.27 -12.10
CA LYS A 82 13.99 1.41 -11.21
C LYS A 82 13.99 1.87 -9.75
N LEU A 83 13.50 3.06 -9.44
CA LEU A 83 13.37 3.55 -8.07
C LEU A 83 12.04 3.13 -7.41
N SER A 84 11.08 2.71 -8.22
CA SER A 84 9.72 2.39 -7.76
C SER A 84 9.34 0.91 -7.90
N SER A 85 10.21 0.06 -8.47
CA SER A 85 9.90 -1.34 -8.78
C SER A 85 9.67 -2.19 -7.53
N ILE A 86 10.54 -2.04 -6.53
CA ILE A 86 10.49 -2.75 -5.25
C ILE A 86 10.63 -1.72 -4.13
N ASN A 87 9.66 -1.67 -3.24
CA ASN A 87 9.72 -0.74 -2.11
C ASN A 87 9.48 -1.51 -0.81
N ILE A 88 10.31 -1.26 0.21
CA ILE A 88 10.08 -1.80 1.53
C ILE A 88 9.52 -0.69 2.40
N HIS A 89 8.29 -0.88 2.84
CA HIS A 89 7.64 -0.04 3.83
C HIS A 89 7.95 -0.58 5.21
N PHE A 90 8.36 0.28 6.12
CA PHE A 90 8.56 -0.09 7.51
C PHE A 90 7.83 0.88 8.43
N ALA A 91 7.28 0.33 9.51
CA ALA A 91 6.54 1.05 10.52
C ALA A 91 7.03 0.64 11.91
N GLN A 92 7.71 1.55 12.58
CA GLN A 92 8.07 1.45 13.98
C GLN A 92 6.85 1.68 14.87
N GLU A 93 7.01 1.51 16.18
CA GLU A 93 5.94 1.76 17.16
C GLU A 93 5.22 3.09 16.91
N GLY A 94 3.90 3.06 16.89
CA GLY A 94 3.02 4.21 16.64
C GLY A 94 2.89 4.64 15.18
N LYS A 95 3.65 4.05 14.26
CA LYS A 95 3.55 4.37 12.82
C LYS A 95 2.40 3.61 12.19
N GLU A 96 1.70 4.26 11.24
CA GLU A 96 0.49 3.77 10.63
C GLU A 96 0.36 4.20 9.17
N LEU A 97 -0.52 3.55 8.45
CA LEU A 97 -0.98 3.97 7.14
C LEU A 97 -2.48 4.25 7.23
N GLY A 98 -2.87 5.53 7.14
CA GLY A 98 -4.27 5.96 7.27
C GLY A 98 -5.17 5.44 6.15
N TRP A 99 -6.46 5.53 6.36
CA TRP A 99 -7.46 5.13 5.38
C TRP A 99 -7.23 5.77 4.02
N HIS A 100 -7.19 4.97 2.97
CA HIS A 100 -7.02 5.44 1.59
C HIS A 100 -7.55 4.44 0.57
N PHE A 101 -7.74 4.92 -0.65
CA PHE A 101 -7.87 4.11 -1.86
C PHE A 101 -6.54 4.13 -2.61
N ASP A 102 -6.22 3.07 -3.32
CA ASP A 102 -5.06 3.04 -4.20
C ASP A 102 -5.35 3.75 -5.54
N ASN A 103 -4.29 4.29 -6.14
CA ASN A 103 -4.37 4.79 -7.51
C ASN A 103 -4.18 3.66 -8.54
N SER A 104 -3.44 2.62 -8.19
CA SER A 104 -3.22 1.44 -9.02
C SER A 104 -4.40 0.47 -8.98
N SER A 105 -4.53 -0.35 -10.02
CA SER A 105 -5.59 -1.35 -10.12
C SER A 105 -5.45 -2.47 -9.09
N PHE A 106 -4.22 -2.81 -8.72
CA PHE A 106 -3.91 -3.82 -7.70
C PHE A 106 -2.55 -3.52 -7.04
N ALA A 107 -2.37 -4.04 -5.85
CA ALA A 107 -1.09 -4.05 -5.15
C ALA A 107 -0.64 -5.49 -4.91
N VAL A 108 0.66 -5.74 -5.06
CA VAL A 108 1.30 -7.02 -4.76
C VAL A 108 2.25 -6.80 -3.60
N THR A 109 1.95 -7.39 -2.45
CA THR A 109 2.72 -7.16 -1.23
C THR A 109 3.07 -8.46 -0.55
N MET A 110 4.17 -8.46 0.21
CA MET A 110 4.56 -9.57 1.07
C MET A 110 5.03 -9.03 2.42
N LEU A 111 4.51 -9.59 3.50
CA LEU A 111 4.98 -9.27 4.83
C LEU A 111 6.36 -9.89 5.05
N LEU A 112 7.34 -9.08 5.43
CA LEU A 112 8.70 -9.54 5.73
C LEU A 112 8.90 -9.75 7.23
N GLN A 113 8.33 -8.87 8.05
CA GLN A 113 8.40 -8.90 9.50
C GLN A 113 7.10 -8.41 10.12
N ALA A 114 6.52 -9.22 10.98
CA ALA A 114 5.35 -8.86 11.76
C ALA A 114 5.75 -8.05 13.01
N PRO A 115 4.96 -7.06 13.45
CA PRO A 115 5.14 -6.41 14.73
C PRO A 115 4.72 -7.32 15.88
N GLU A 116 4.96 -6.90 17.13
CA GLU A 116 4.46 -7.60 18.33
C GLU A 116 2.94 -7.55 18.42
N ALA A 117 2.34 -6.40 18.07
CA ALA A 117 0.89 -6.19 17.98
C ALA A 117 0.60 -4.99 17.06
N GLY A 118 -0.67 -4.74 16.77
CA GLY A 118 -1.06 -3.69 15.82
C GLY A 118 -0.57 -3.99 14.40
N GLY A 119 -0.46 -2.97 13.58
CA GLY A 119 -0.06 -3.13 12.17
C GLY A 119 -1.03 -4.00 11.38
N GLU A 120 -2.29 -4.05 11.80
CA GLU A 120 -3.34 -4.84 11.18
C GLU A 120 -3.81 -4.20 9.87
N PHE A 121 -3.99 -5.02 8.84
CA PHE A 121 -4.59 -4.58 7.59
C PHE A 121 -6.12 -4.64 7.71
N GLU A 122 -6.75 -3.48 7.67
CA GLU A 122 -8.20 -3.33 7.72
C GLU A 122 -8.72 -2.78 6.40
N TYR A 123 -9.87 -3.27 5.95
CA TYR A 123 -10.47 -2.83 4.69
C TYR A 123 -11.99 -2.93 4.67
N VAL A 124 -12.58 -2.17 3.77
CA VAL A 124 -13.99 -2.28 3.36
C VAL A 124 -14.03 -2.38 1.84
N PRO A 125 -14.57 -3.48 1.28
CA PRO A 125 -14.58 -3.69 -0.16
C PRO A 125 -15.62 -2.80 -0.84
N GLU A 126 -15.34 -2.43 -2.11
CA GLU A 126 -16.27 -1.81 -3.05
C GLU A 126 -17.02 -0.59 -2.49
N VAL A 127 -16.28 0.32 -1.83
CA VAL A 127 -16.84 1.56 -1.24
C VAL A 127 -17.04 2.64 -2.30
N ARG A 128 -16.15 2.68 -3.29
CA ARG A 128 -16.28 3.57 -4.45
C ARG A 128 -16.22 2.77 -5.75
N ASP A 129 -16.63 3.41 -6.84
CA ASP A 129 -16.40 2.92 -8.20
C ASP A 129 -15.65 4.01 -8.99
N ALA A 130 -14.34 3.84 -9.15
CA ALA A 130 -13.49 4.80 -9.84
C ALA A 130 -13.77 4.88 -11.34
N GLU A 131 -14.39 3.86 -11.95
CA GLU A 131 -14.71 3.84 -13.38
C GLU A 131 -15.96 4.69 -13.67
N THR A 132 -16.96 4.65 -12.79
CA THR A 132 -18.18 5.45 -12.93
C THR A 132 -18.10 6.81 -12.27
N GLY A 133 -17.09 7.04 -11.42
CA GLY A 133 -16.96 8.27 -10.62
C GLY A 133 -17.78 8.26 -9.33
N GLU A 134 -18.37 7.13 -8.95
CA GLU A 134 -19.06 6.99 -7.65
C GLU A 134 -18.04 7.04 -6.50
N MET A 135 -18.18 8.02 -5.63
CA MET A 135 -17.17 8.31 -4.59
C MET A 135 -17.43 7.63 -3.24
N GLY A 136 -18.65 7.14 -2.99
CA GLY A 136 -19.01 6.44 -1.76
C GLY A 136 -18.99 7.30 -0.50
N PHE A 137 -19.31 8.59 -0.58
CA PHE A 137 -19.13 9.55 0.52
C PHE A 137 -19.81 9.15 1.82
N ASP A 138 -21.04 8.62 1.76
CA ASP A 138 -21.78 8.22 2.97
C ASP A 138 -21.09 7.06 3.70
N GLN A 139 -20.60 6.09 2.95
CA GLN A 139 -19.84 4.97 3.51
C GLN A 139 -18.49 5.42 4.06
N VAL A 140 -17.77 6.27 3.32
CA VAL A 140 -16.50 6.86 3.76
C VAL A 140 -16.69 7.61 5.08
N ASP A 141 -17.74 8.43 5.20
CA ASP A 141 -18.03 9.14 6.46
C ASP A 141 -18.23 8.18 7.65
N GLN A 142 -18.99 7.12 7.44
CA GLN A 142 -19.23 6.11 8.48
C GLN A 142 -17.94 5.35 8.86
N ILE A 143 -17.11 5.01 7.87
CA ILE A 143 -15.82 4.34 8.09
C ILE A 143 -14.89 5.23 8.90
N LEU A 144 -14.71 6.48 8.47
CA LEU A 144 -13.83 7.45 9.15
C LEU A 144 -14.33 7.82 10.56
N SER A 145 -15.63 7.67 10.79
CA SER A 145 -16.25 7.88 12.10
C SER A 145 -16.29 6.63 12.97
N GLY A 146 -15.74 5.50 12.52
CA GLY A 146 -15.73 4.23 13.23
C GLY A 146 -17.10 3.57 13.41
N LYS A 147 -18.08 3.93 12.57
CA LYS A 147 -19.46 3.44 12.63
C LYS A 147 -19.76 2.34 11.62
N PHE A 148 -18.82 2.03 10.75
CA PHE A 148 -18.98 0.99 9.72
C PHE A 148 -18.16 -0.25 10.08
N PRO A 149 -18.69 -1.46 9.92
CA PRO A 149 -17.95 -2.68 10.17
C PRO A 149 -16.79 -2.82 9.17
N VAL A 150 -15.59 -3.08 9.66
CA VAL A 150 -14.40 -3.28 8.85
C VAL A 150 -13.98 -4.75 8.87
N GLN A 151 -13.42 -5.21 7.77
CA GLN A 151 -12.81 -6.52 7.66
C GLN A 151 -11.32 -6.42 7.98
N LYS A 152 -10.76 -7.49 8.56
CA LYS A 152 -9.33 -7.63 8.80
C LYS A 152 -8.77 -8.73 7.92
N LEU A 153 -7.66 -8.45 7.26
CA LEU A 153 -6.88 -9.45 6.58
C LEU A 153 -5.68 -9.82 7.46
N LEU A 154 -5.67 -11.06 7.91
CA LEU A 154 -4.57 -11.61 8.69
C LEU A 154 -3.61 -12.34 7.77
N PHE A 155 -2.32 -12.07 7.89
CA PHE A 155 -1.28 -12.75 7.14
C PHE A 155 0.03 -12.75 7.94
N ASP A 156 0.81 -13.81 7.72
CA ASP A 156 2.08 -14.04 8.39
C ASP A 156 3.28 -13.60 7.53
N PRO A 157 4.47 -13.43 8.12
CA PRO A 157 5.68 -13.22 7.34
C PRO A 157 5.88 -14.30 6.27
N GLY A 158 6.09 -13.86 5.03
CA GLY A 158 6.20 -14.71 3.84
C GLY A 158 4.89 -14.87 3.04
N ASP A 159 3.76 -14.47 3.60
CA ASP A 159 2.50 -14.49 2.85
C ASP A 159 2.48 -13.41 1.78
N LEU A 160 2.08 -13.81 0.57
CA LEU A 160 1.86 -12.91 -0.55
C LEU A 160 0.40 -12.45 -0.56
N VAL A 161 0.21 -11.15 -0.56
CA VAL A 161 -1.12 -10.53 -0.60
C VAL A 161 -1.30 -9.75 -1.89
N LEU A 162 -2.35 -10.10 -2.64
CA LEU A 162 -2.81 -9.37 -3.81
C LEU A 162 -4.10 -8.65 -3.43
N PHE A 163 -4.08 -7.31 -3.54
CA PHE A 163 -5.19 -6.48 -3.10
C PHE A 163 -5.61 -5.48 -4.17
N ARG A 164 -6.92 -5.41 -4.43
CA ARG A 164 -7.52 -4.44 -5.37
C ARG A 164 -8.02 -3.21 -4.61
N GLY A 165 -7.07 -2.33 -4.24
CA GLY A 165 -7.34 -1.17 -3.39
C GLY A 165 -7.99 0.02 -4.07
N ARG A 166 -8.15 0.01 -5.40
CA ARG A 166 -8.70 1.16 -6.14
C ARG A 166 -10.13 1.51 -5.73
N ASN A 167 -10.99 0.52 -5.50
CA ASN A 167 -12.37 0.68 -5.07
C ASN A 167 -12.62 0.27 -3.61
N SER A 168 -11.66 -0.39 -2.99
CA SER A 168 -11.75 -0.90 -1.62
C SER A 168 -10.87 -0.06 -0.70
N ILE A 169 -11.51 0.71 0.18
CA ILE A 169 -10.80 1.54 1.14
C ILE A 169 -10.08 0.66 2.17
N HIS A 170 -8.85 1.01 2.52
CA HIS A 170 -8.04 0.21 3.45
C HIS A 170 -7.07 1.06 4.26
N ARG A 171 -6.58 0.48 5.33
CA ARG A 171 -5.56 1.07 6.20
C ARG A 171 -4.67 0.01 6.83
N VAL A 172 -3.57 0.46 7.44
CA VAL A 172 -2.79 -0.33 8.39
C VAL A 172 -2.82 0.39 9.72
N THR A 173 -3.29 -0.29 10.76
CA THR A 173 -3.38 0.27 12.11
C THR A 173 -1.99 0.56 12.68
N PRO A 174 -1.85 1.42 13.72
CA PRO A 174 -0.57 1.69 14.35
C PRO A 174 0.15 0.42 14.77
N THR A 175 1.45 0.37 14.52
CA THR A 175 2.34 -0.68 15.02
C THR A 175 2.47 -0.54 16.54
N GLU A 176 2.41 -1.64 17.26
CA GLU A 176 2.58 -1.70 18.71
C GLU A 176 3.80 -2.57 19.06
N GLY A 177 4.56 -2.12 20.06
CA GLY A 177 5.76 -2.81 20.53
C GLY A 177 7.02 -2.44 19.76
N LYS A 178 8.12 -3.11 20.09
CA LYS A 178 9.46 -2.74 19.64
C LYS A 178 9.89 -3.37 18.30
N ILE A 179 9.12 -4.34 17.81
CA ILE A 179 9.42 -5.00 16.53
C ILE A 179 8.82 -4.17 15.40
N THR A 180 9.69 -3.66 14.54
CA THR A 180 9.28 -2.89 13.35
C THR A 180 8.52 -3.78 12.37
N ARG A 181 7.34 -3.35 11.94
CA ARG A 181 6.63 -4.00 10.84
C ARG A 181 7.34 -3.68 9.52
N MET A 182 7.59 -4.71 8.70
CA MET A 182 8.21 -4.55 7.39
C MET A 182 7.40 -5.27 6.32
N LEU A 183 7.08 -4.55 5.24
CA LEU A 183 6.30 -5.04 4.12
C LEU A 183 6.99 -4.65 2.81
N VAL A 184 7.18 -5.59 1.90
CA VAL A 184 7.61 -5.28 0.54
C VAL A 184 6.40 -5.07 -0.36
N VAL A 185 6.49 -4.06 -1.22
CA VAL A 185 5.56 -3.79 -2.32
C VAL A 185 6.28 -4.01 -3.63
N PHE A 186 5.71 -4.88 -4.48
CA PHE A 186 6.17 -5.11 -5.85
C PHE A 186 5.27 -4.35 -6.81
N ALA A 187 5.84 -3.40 -7.54
CA ALA A 187 5.10 -2.59 -8.49
C ALA A 187 5.18 -3.17 -9.91
N PHE A 188 4.02 -3.38 -10.51
CA PHE A 188 3.88 -3.86 -11.88
C PHE A 188 2.86 -3.01 -12.63
N ASN A 189 3.03 -2.94 -13.94
CA ASN A 189 2.10 -2.32 -14.87
C ASN A 189 1.43 -3.36 -15.76
N ASP A 190 0.23 -3.04 -16.22
CA ASP A 190 -0.49 -3.81 -17.26
C ASP A 190 -0.02 -3.46 -18.68
N GLN A 191 0.82 -2.44 -18.83
CA GLN A 191 1.42 -2.02 -20.10
C GLN A 191 2.94 -1.86 -19.95
N PRO A 192 3.75 -2.19 -21.00
CA PRO A 192 5.17 -1.97 -20.97
C PRO A 192 5.54 -0.48 -21.09
N GLY A 193 6.67 -0.10 -20.50
CA GLY A 193 7.22 1.24 -20.66
C GLY A 193 6.57 2.31 -19.81
N ILE A 194 5.87 1.93 -18.73
CA ILE A 194 5.28 2.86 -17.74
C ILE A 194 6.03 2.73 -16.42
N GLY A 195 6.40 3.88 -15.85
CA GLY A 195 7.06 4.01 -14.56
C GLY A 195 6.46 5.11 -13.72
#